data_d60673aaa91964157b15495bfc12bfbb
#
_entry.id   d60673aaa91964157b15495bfc12bfbb
#
_cell.length_a   1.000
_cell.length_b   1.000
_cell.length_c   1.000
_cell.angle_alpha   90.00
_cell.angle_beta   90.00
_cell.angle_gamma   90.00
#
_symmetry.space_group_name_H-M   'P 1'
#
loop_
_entity.id
_entity.type
_entity.pdbx_description
1 polymer ?
#
loop_
_entity_poly.entity_id
_entity_poly.type
_entity_poly.pdbx_seq_one_letter_code
_entity_poly.pdbx_strand_id
1 'polypeptide(L)'
;ASDVYKRQFLKLFNDKIIFNEIEDSYETYILGRKTTFFDIHSTKELQHGFTTILENGKTLTFLGDEPYREELRGYSENVDYLFHEAFCLYSQKDVFKPYEKHHATAKDACKNASDLHVKNIILYHTEDKNLDMRKELYIKEGQEEFSGKIYVPDDLDVIEL
;
A
#
# COMPACT_ATOMS: atom_id res chain seq x y z
N ALA A 1 9.44 24.44 -9.54
CA ALA A 1 8.50 24.44 -10.68
C ALA A 1 7.28 23.56 -10.46
N SER A 2 7.44 22.36 -9.86
CA SER A 2 6.30 21.44 -9.63
C SER A 2 5.23 22.02 -8.70
N ASP A 3 5.60 22.72 -7.63
CA ASP A 3 4.65 23.28 -6.65
C ASP A 3 3.79 24.41 -7.21
N VAL A 4 4.34 25.21 -8.12
CA VAL A 4 3.58 26.30 -8.76
C VAL A 4 2.50 25.73 -9.69
N TYR A 5 2.82 24.68 -10.45
CA TYR A 5 1.85 24.00 -11.31
C TYR A 5 0.78 23.26 -10.50
N LYS A 6 1.16 22.55 -9.45
CA LYS A 6 0.21 21.92 -8.53
C LYS A 6 -0.76 22.94 -7.95
N ARG A 7 -0.28 24.06 -7.40
CA ARG A 7 -1.12 25.13 -6.82
C ARG A 7 -2.00 25.83 -7.87
N GLN A 8 -1.53 26.00 -9.11
CA GLN A 8 -2.35 26.57 -10.19
C GLN A 8 -3.45 25.60 -10.63
N PHE A 9 -3.14 24.31 -10.73
CA PHE A 9 -4.12 23.27 -11.05
C PHE A 9 -5.20 23.18 -9.96
N LEU A 10 -4.81 23.26 -8.70
CA LEU A 10 -5.71 23.25 -7.55
C LEU A 10 -6.69 24.44 -7.54
N LYS A 11 -6.29 25.62 -8.04
CA LYS A 11 -7.17 26.77 -8.18
C LYS A 11 -8.30 26.58 -9.20
N LEU A 12 -8.17 25.62 -10.13
CA LEU A 12 -9.22 25.31 -11.10
C LEU A 12 -10.40 24.56 -10.48
N PHE A 13 -10.22 23.95 -9.32
CA PHE A 13 -11.28 23.20 -8.63
C PHE A 13 -12.13 24.08 -7.71
N ASN A 14 -11.71 25.35 -7.47
CA ASN A 14 -12.39 26.28 -6.58
C ASN A 14 -12.90 25.55 -5.32
N ASP A 15 -13.89 26.02 -4.64
CA ASP A 15 -14.41 25.51 -3.37
C ASP A 15 -14.94 24.04 -3.38
N LYS A 16 -14.73 23.29 -4.46
CA LYS A 16 -15.18 21.88 -4.57
C LYS A 16 -14.23 20.88 -3.91
N ILE A 17 -12.96 21.25 -3.74
CA ILE A 17 -11.94 20.40 -3.12
C ILE A 17 -11.26 21.20 -2.01
N ILE A 18 -11.33 20.66 -0.81
CA ILE A 18 -10.63 21.20 0.36
C ILE A 18 -9.39 20.36 0.60
N PHE A 19 -8.22 20.99 0.61
CA PHE A 19 -6.96 20.36 0.96
C PHE A 19 -6.69 20.58 2.44
N ASN A 20 -6.56 19.48 3.17
CA ASN A 20 -6.12 19.51 4.56
C ASN A 20 -4.67 19.03 4.58
N GLU A 21 -3.74 19.91 4.97
CA GLU A 21 -2.36 19.52 5.24
C GLU A 21 -2.36 18.72 6.55
N ILE A 22 -1.65 17.60 6.56
CA ILE A 22 -1.54 16.73 7.71
C ILE A 22 -0.07 16.58 8.10
N GLU A 23 0.19 16.41 9.38
CA GLU A 23 1.50 16.06 9.94
C GLU A 23 1.61 14.55 10.12
N ASP A 24 2.81 14.07 10.41
CA ASP A 24 3.02 12.67 10.77
C ASP A 24 2.19 12.30 12.01
N SER A 25 1.71 11.06 12.04
CA SER A 25 0.88 10.52 13.12
C SER A 25 -0.44 11.29 13.34
N TYR A 26 -0.95 11.95 12.29
CA TYR A 26 -2.21 12.69 12.35
C TYR A 26 -3.41 11.76 12.49
N GLU A 27 -4.15 11.92 13.58
CA GLU A 27 -5.38 11.16 13.86
C GLU A 27 -6.64 11.95 13.49
N THR A 28 -7.57 11.32 12.81
CA THR A 28 -8.86 11.90 12.44
C THR A 28 -9.92 10.83 12.22
N TYR A 29 -11.14 11.25 11.85
CA TYR A 29 -12.21 10.36 11.46
C TYR A 29 -12.51 10.50 9.96
N ILE A 30 -12.35 9.39 9.22
CA ILE A 30 -12.71 9.29 7.80
C ILE A 30 -13.91 8.36 7.68
N LEU A 31 -15.03 8.88 7.16
CA LEU A 31 -16.30 8.15 7.05
C LEU A 31 -16.73 7.49 8.38
N GLY A 32 -16.52 8.18 9.50
CA GLY A 32 -16.86 7.70 10.83
C GLY A 32 -15.84 6.70 11.43
N ARG A 33 -14.75 6.37 10.73
CA ARG A 33 -13.73 5.44 11.20
C ARG A 33 -12.51 6.20 11.70
N LYS A 34 -12.02 5.82 12.90
CA LYS A 34 -10.76 6.36 13.41
C LYS A 34 -9.63 5.96 12.47
N THR A 35 -8.92 6.95 11.94
CA THR A 35 -7.83 6.78 10.97
C THR A 35 -6.63 7.57 11.43
N THR A 36 -5.46 6.95 11.40
CA THR A 36 -4.17 7.57 11.69
C THR A 36 -3.35 7.57 10.41
N PHE A 37 -2.92 8.74 9.97
CA PHE A 37 -1.98 8.90 8.86
C PHE A 37 -0.55 8.96 9.41
N PHE A 38 0.39 8.33 8.73
CA PHE A 38 1.81 8.30 9.13
C PHE A 38 2.72 8.50 7.92
N ASP A 39 3.87 9.12 8.12
CA ASP A 39 4.92 9.26 7.11
C ASP A 39 5.50 7.87 6.79
N ILE A 40 5.49 7.48 5.52
CA ILE A 40 6.09 6.22 5.08
C ILE A 40 7.59 6.32 4.83
N HIS A 41 8.18 7.47 5.08
CA HIS A 41 9.61 7.76 4.86
C HIS A 41 10.05 7.54 3.42
N SER A 42 9.21 7.96 2.46
CA SER A 42 9.52 7.84 1.04
C SER A 42 10.80 8.59 0.68
N THR A 43 11.60 7.98 -0.19
CA THR A 43 12.83 8.58 -0.70
C THR A 43 12.61 9.58 -1.83
N LYS A 44 11.37 9.65 -2.35
CA LYS A 44 11.00 10.49 -3.51
C LYS A 44 10.38 11.83 -3.08
N GLU A 45 9.29 11.75 -2.35
CA GLU A 45 8.47 12.89 -1.90
C GLU A 45 7.82 12.49 -0.56
N LEU A 46 7.40 13.48 0.25
CA LEU A 46 6.62 13.19 1.45
C LEU A 46 5.32 12.46 1.07
N GLN A 47 5.17 11.26 1.57
CA GLN A 47 4.02 10.40 1.34
C GLN A 47 3.52 9.83 2.66
N HIS A 48 2.21 9.66 2.77
CA HIS A 48 1.59 9.09 3.95
C HIS A 48 0.93 7.74 3.63
N GLY A 49 1.13 6.79 4.53
CA GLY A 49 0.27 5.65 4.71
C GLY A 49 -0.84 5.97 5.69
N PHE A 50 -1.72 5.02 5.94
CA PHE A 50 -2.72 5.14 7.00
C PHE A 50 -3.07 3.80 7.61
N THR A 51 -3.49 3.83 8.87
CA THR A 51 -4.15 2.70 9.51
C THR A 51 -5.55 3.12 9.98
N THR A 52 -6.52 2.21 9.90
CA THR A 52 -7.91 2.49 10.28
C THR A 52 -8.58 1.25 10.90
N ILE A 53 -9.63 1.49 11.69
CA ILE A 53 -10.47 0.43 12.24
C ILE A 53 -11.76 0.38 11.42
N LEU A 54 -12.05 -0.78 10.85
CA LEU A 54 -13.26 -1.04 10.06
C LEU A 54 -14.50 -1.18 10.96
N GLU A 55 -15.69 -1.12 10.37
CA GLU A 55 -16.98 -1.23 11.11
C GLU A 55 -17.13 -2.55 11.88
N ASN A 56 -16.53 -3.63 11.38
CA ASN A 56 -16.49 -4.95 12.02
C ASN A 56 -15.39 -5.09 13.07
N GLY A 57 -14.69 -4.00 13.43
CA GLY A 57 -13.61 -3.97 14.41
C GLY A 57 -12.26 -4.48 13.90
N LYS A 58 -12.16 -4.92 12.65
CA LYS A 58 -10.88 -5.31 12.04
C LYS A 58 -10.01 -4.11 11.72
N THR A 59 -8.71 -4.33 11.72
CA THR A 59 -7.71 -3.31 11.42
C THR A 59 -7.21 -3.41 9.98
N LEU A 60 -7.00 -2.27 9.35
CA LEU A 60 -6.45 -2.16 8.01
C LEU A 60 -5.32 -1.14 7.98
N THR A 61 -4.19 -1.50 7.39
CA THR A 61 -3.06 -0.59 7.14
C THR A 61 -2.73 -0.55 5.65
N PHE A 62 -2.56 0.67 5.13
CA PHE A 62 -2.12 0.97 3.77
C PHE A 62 -0.74 1.62 3.81
N LEU A 63 0.24 0.99 3.17
CA LEU A 63 1.65 1.38 3.26
C LEU A 63 2.11 2.41 2.21
N GLY A 64 1.23 2.85 1.28
CA GLY A 64 1.64 3.78 0.23
C GLY A 64 2.44 3.12 -0.90
N ASP A 65 3.19 3.90 -1.66
CA ASP A 65 3.89 3.48 -2.89
C ASP A 65 5.41 3.32 -2.66
N GLU A 66 5.77 2.67 -1.57
CA GLU A 66 7.15 2.35 -1.23
C GLU A 66 7.23 0.98 -0.53
N PRO A 67 8.38 0.29 -0.57
CA PRO A 67 8.59 -0.91 0.22
C PRO A 67 8.39 -0.65 1.72
N TYR A 68 7.89 -1.66 2.43
CA TYR A 68 7.81 -1.61 3.88
C TYR A 68 9.16 -1.27 4.52
N ARG A 69 9.13 -0.48 5.58
CA ARG A 69 10.26 -0.13 6.44
C ARG A 69 9.97 -0.48 7.88
N GLU A 70 10.99 -0.88 8.62
CA GLU A 70 10.85 -1.34 10.01
C GLU A 70 10.26 -0.26 10.95
N GLU A 71 10.48 1.01 10.64
CA GLU A 71 9.90 2.14 11.38
C GLU A 71 8.37 2.14 11.35
N LEU A 72 7.76 1.48 10.36
CA LEU A 72 6.31 1.38 10.20
C LEU A 72 5.70 0.18 10.94
N ARG A 73 6.51 -0.61 11.66
CA ARG A 73 6.05 -1.81 12.38
C ARG A 73 4.87 -1.51 13.30
N GLY A 74 4.93 -0.42 14.05
CA GLY A 74 3.89 -0.02 15.00
C GLY A 74 2.50 0.19 14.38
N TYR A 75 2.43 0.48 13.07
CA TYR A 75 1.18 0.64 12.31
C TYR A 75 0.75 -0.61 11.54
N SER A 76 1.66 -1.59 11.39
CA SER A 76 1.50 -2.70 10.44
C SER A 76 1.47 -4.07 11.08
N GLU A 77 1.99 -4.23 12.31
CA GLU A 77 2.09 -5.51 12.99
C GLU A 77 0.71 -5.99 13.50
N ASN A 78 0.41 -7.27 13.32
CA ASN A 78 -0.82 -7.93 13.77
C ASN A 78 -2.13 -7.37 13.19
N VAL A 79 -2.08 -6.58 12.09
CA VAL A 79 -3.28 -6.06 11.46
C VAL A 79 -4.05 -7.16 10.72
N ASP A 80 -5.36 -6.97 10.57
CA ASP A 80 -6.21 -7.94 9.84
C ASP A 80 -5.97 -7.85 8.34
N TYR A 81 -5.71 -6.65 7.81
CA TYR A 81 -5.47 -6.39 6.39
C TYR A 81 -4.30 -5.44 6.19
N LEU A 82 -3.32 -5.88 5.42
CA LEU A 82 -2.19 -5.06 5.00
C LEU A 82 -2.25 -4.82 3.50
N PHE A 83 -2.32 -3.56 3.08
CA PHE A 83 -2.10 -3.16 1.70
C PHE A 83 -0.62 -2.86 1.51
N HIS A 84 0.02 -3.58 0.60
CA HIS A 84 1.44 -3.46 0.31
C HIS A 84 1.68 -3.44 -1.19
N GLU A 85 2.52 -2.54 -1.67
CA GLU A 85 2.92 -2.54 -3.06
C GLU A 85 3.71 -3.81 -3.41
N ALA A 86 3.59 -4.28 -4.64
CA ALA A 86 4.27 -5.47 -5.15
C ALA A 86 4.53 -5.32 -6.64
N PHE A 87 5.53 -4.52 -6.98
CA PHE A 87 5.75 -4.05 -8.34
C PHE A 87 5.88 -5.19 -9.38
N CYS A 88 6.60 -6.26 -9.05
CA CYS A 88 6.73 -7.41 -9.94
C CYS A 88 6.94 -8.72 -9.16
N LEU A 89 6.93 -9.83 -9.86
CA LEU A 89 7.38 -11.11 -9.32
C LEU A 89 8.89 -11.07 -9.02
N TYR A 90 9.31 -11.70 -7.93
CA TYR A 90 10.73 -11.88 -7.60
C TYR A 90 11.48 -12.62 -8.71
N SER A 91 10.83 -13.63 -9.32
CA SER A 91 11.36 -14.36 -10.47
C SER A 91 11.66 -13.47 -11.69
N GLN A 92 11.10 -12.28 -11.75
CA GLN A 92 11.27 -11.29 -12.83
C GLN A 92 12.06 -10.04 -12.41
N LYS A 93 12.63 -10.02 -11.21
CA LYS A 93 13.34 -8.85 -10.65
C LYS A 93 14.46 -8.33 -11.54
N ASP A 94 15.15 -9.22 -12.27
CA ASP A 94 16.26 -8.84 -13.15
C ASP A 94 15.79 -8.13 -14.42
N VAL A 95 14.53 -8.31 -14.80
CA VAL A 95 13.89 -7.64 -15.94
C VAL A 95 13.34 -6.28 -15.52
N PHE A 96 12.60 -6.23 -14.43
CA PHE A 96 11.87 -5.03 -13.99
C PHE A 96 12.66 -4.11 -13.07
N LYS A 97 13.73 -4.61 -12.45
CA LYS A 97 14.63 -3.87 -11.56
C LYS A 97 13.88 -3.13 -10.43
N PRO A 98 13.02 -3.83 -9.64
CA PRO A 98 12.21 -3.18 -8.62
C PRO A 98 13.06 -2.43 -7.60
N TYR A 99 14.14 -3.00 -7.14
CA TYR A 99 14.98 -2.40 -6.11
C TYR A 99 15.67 -1.11 -6.55
N GLU A 100 16.06 -1.02 -7.84
CA GLU A 100 16.61 0.22 -8.42
C GLU A 100 15.58 1.34 -8.52
N LYS A 101 14.29 0.97 -8.51
CA LYS A 101 13.14 1.88 -8.58
C LYS A 101 12.50 2.13 -7.22
N HIS A 102 13.06 1.61 -6.15
CA HIS A 102 12.52 1.65 -4.79
C HIS A 102 11.14 1.00 -4.67
N HIS A 103 11.03 -0.24 -5.17
CA HIS A 103 9.82 -1.07 -5.08
C HIS A 103 10.14 -2.48 -4.56
N ALA A 104 9.13 -3.13 -4.00
CA ALA A 104 9.19 -4.52 -3.56
C ALA A 104 8.70 -5.48 -4.64
N THR A 105 9.07 -6.76 -4.50
CA THR A 105 8.47 -7.86 -5.26
C THR A 105 7.28 -8.46 -4.50
N ALA A 106 6.46 -9.29 -5.18
CA ALA A 106 5.38 -10.04 -4.53
C ALA A 106 5.92 -10.90 -3.37
N LYS A 107 7.08 -11.52 -3.55
CA LYS A 107 7.76 -12.31 -2.53
C LYS A 107 8.17 -11.46 -1.32
N ASP A 108 8.77 -10.28 -1.54
CA ASP A 108 9.17 -9.37 -0.46
C ASP A 108 7.97 -8.90 0.35
N ALA A 109 6.90 -8.48 -0.34
CA ALA A 109 5.66 -8.04 0.29
C ALA A 109 5.03 -9.12 1.17
N CYS A 110 4.96 -10.35 0.66
CA CYS A 110 4.43 -11.49 1.40
C CYS A 110 5.32 -11.93 2.56
N LYS A 111 6.64 -11.83 2.43
CA LYS A 111 7.57 -12.03 3.53
C LYS A 111 7.37 -10.99 4.63
N ASN A 112 7.26 -9.72 4.28
CA ASN A 112 6.95 -8.66 5.25
C ASN A 112 5.62 -8.94 5.97
N ALA A 113 4.58 -9.36 5.25
CA ALA A 113 3.30 -9.74 5.84
C ALA A 113 3.41 -10.89 6.85
N SER A 114 4.25 -11.87 6.55
CA SER A 114 4.55 -12.98 7.47
C SER A 114 5.28 -12.50 8.73
N ASP A 115 6.34 -11.70 8.57
CA ASP A 115 7.15 -11.17 9.66
C ASP A 115 6.36 -10.19 10.56
N LEU A 116 5.35 -9.53 10.00
CA LEU A 116 4.42 -8.63 10.68
C LEU A 116 3.19 -9.36 11.28
N HIS A 117 3.08 -10.67 11.10
CA HIS A 117 1.95 -11.47 11.61
C HIS A 117 0.58 -10.97 11.16
N VAL A 118 0.47 -10.42 9.95
CA VAL A 118 -0.81 -9.98 9.41
C VAL A 118 -1.68 -11.17 9.01
N LYS A 119 -3.00 -10.98 8.95
CA LYS A 119 -3.92 -12.08 8.58
C LYS A 119 -4.15 -12.18 7.08
N ASN A 120 -4.22 -11.03 6.41
CA ASN A 120 -4.49 -10.94 4.98
C ASN A 120 -3.62 -9.85 4.35
N ILE A 121 -3.12 -10.09 3.14
CA ILE A 121 -2.41 -9.07 2.37
C ILE A 121 -3.12 -8.76 1.07
N ILE A 122 -3.16 -7.48 0.71
CA ILE A 122 -3.66 -6.99 -0.58
C ILE A 122 -2.47 -6.40 -1.33
N LEU A 123 -2.10 -7.04 -2.43
CA LEU A 123 -1.00 -6.60 -3.30
C LEU A 123 -1.55 -5.65 -4.37
N TYR A 124 -0.92 -4.50 -4.51
CA TYR A 124 -1.24 -3.50 -5.51
C TYR A 124 0.02 -2.91 -6.14
N HIS A 125 -0.11 -1.93 -7.03
CA HIS A 125 0.99 -1.31 -7.76
C HIS A 125 1.83 -2.35 -8.53
N THR A 126 1.14 -3.24 -9.22
CA THR A 126 1.75 -4.35 -9.97
C THR A 126 2.03 -3.94 -11.41
N GLU A 127 3.06 -4.53 -12.03
CA GLU A 127 3.36 -4.36 -13.44
C GLU A 127 2.32 -5.08 -14.34
N ASP A 128 2.19 -4.67 -15.59
CA ASP A 128 1.12 -5.10 -16.49
C ASP A 128 1.47 -6.25 -17.44
N LYS A 129 2.73 -6.70 -17.46
CA LYS A 129 3.20 -7.69 -18.44
C LYS A 129 2.49 -9.04 -18.35
N ASN A 130 2.01 -9.41 -17.17
CA ASN A 130 1.38 -10.72 -16.92
C ASN A 130 -0.12 -10.61 -16.64
N LEU A 131 -0.82 -9.62 -17.17
CA LEU A 131 -2.21 -9.29 -16.84
C LEU A 131 -3.13 -10.51 -16.73
N ASP A 132 -3.14 -11.38 -17.74
CA ASP A 132 -4.04 -12.55 -17.79
C ASP A 132 -3.75 -13.59 -16.68
N MET A 133 -2.52 -13.67 -16.19
CA MET A 133 -2.07 -14.64 -15.18
C MET A 133 -1.60 -13.97 -13.88
N ARG A 134 -1.68 -12.67 -13.78
CA ARG A 134 -1.12 -11.88 -12.67
C ARG A 134 -1.57 -12.42 -11.32
N LYS A 135 -2.86 -12.57 -11.10
CA LYS A 135 -3.42 -13.05 -9.83
C LYS A 135 -2.83 -14.40 -9.44
N GLU A 136 -2.83 -15.35 -10.36
CA GLU A 136 -2.33 -16.70 -10.11
C GLU A 136 -0.82 -16.69 -9.79
N LEU A 137 -0.03 -15.99 -10.58
CA LEU A 137 1.42 -15.96 -10.43
C LEU A 137 1.86 -15.27 -9.13
N TYR A 138 1.24 -14.11 -8.78
CA TYR A 138 1.56 -13.38 -7.57
C TYR A 138 1.13 -14.14 -6.32
N ILE A 139 -0.07 -14.76 -6.33
CA ILE A 139 -0.53 -15.60 -5.22
C ILE A 139 0.39 -16.81 -5.04
N LYS A 140 0.76 -17.48 -6.12
CA LYS A 140 1.64 -18.65 -6.07
C LYS A 140 3.01 -18.30 -5.49
N GLU A 141 3.64 -17.22 -5.96
CA GLU A 141 4.93 -16.78 -5.44
C GLU A 141 4.81 -16.31 -3.98
N GLY A 142 3.77 -15.57 -3.64
CA GLY A 142 3.55 -15.08 -2.29
C GLY A 142 3.29 -16.17 -1.27
N GLN A 143 2.63 -17.27 -1.66
CA GLN A 143 2.35 -18.41 -0.79
C GLN A 143 3.62 -19.17 -0.36
N GLU A 144 4.76 -18.96 -1.01
CA GLU A 144 6.04 -19.49 -0.55
C GLU A 144 6.48 -18.85 0.79
N GLU A 145 6.05 -17.61 1.06
CA GLU A 145 6.48 -16.82 2.24
C GLU A 145 5.32 -16.55 3.23
N PHE A 146 4.07 -16.58 2.78
CA PHE A 146 2.92 -16.17 3.57
C PHE A 146 1.79 -17.17 3.52
N SER A 147 1.36 -17.65 4.68
CA SER A 147 0.28 -18.64 4.81
C SER A 147 -1.13 -18.04 4.90
N GLY A 148 -1.24 -16.73 5.09
CA GLY A 148 -2.52 -16.02 5.12
C GLY A 148 -3.13 -15.83 3.73
N LYS A 149 -4.25 -15.12 3.66
CA LYS A 149 -4.92 -14.88 2.37
C LYS A 149 -4.25 -13.74 1.60
N ILE A 150 -3.94 -13.99 0.34
CA ILE A 150 -3.33 -13.03 -0.59
C ILE A 150 -4.39 -12.61 -1.60
N TYR A 151 -4.62 -11.31 -1.72
CA TYR A 151 -5.48 -10.70 -2.72
C TYR A 151 -4.62 -9.95 -3.74
N VAL A 152 -4.94 -10.10 -5.01
CA VAL A 152 -4.30 -9.37 -6.12
C VAL A 152 -5.42 -8.82 -6.99
N PRO A 153 -6.03 -7.69 -6.61
CA PRO A 153 -7.18 -7.15 -7.34
C PRO A 153 -6.79 -6.59 -8.71
N ASP A 154 -7.71 -6.64 -9.64
CA ASP A 154 -7.71 -5.82 -10.83
C ASP A 154 -8.37 -4.47 -10.53
N ASP A 155 -8.23 -3.51 -11.45
CA ASP A 155 -8.92 -2.24 -11.36
C ASP A 155 -10.43 -2.46 -11.26
N LEU A 156 -11.07 -1.78 -10.34
CA LEU A 156 -12.49 -1.85 -10.04
C LEU A 156 -12.98 -3.17 -9.37
N ASP A 157 -12.08 -4.09 -9.02
CA ASP A 157 -12.47 -5.22 -8.18
C ASP A 157 -12.96 -4.74 -6.80
N VAL A 158 -14.01 -5.37 -6.31
CA VAL A 158 -14.54 -5.12 -4.96
C VAL A 158 -14.12 -6.24 -4.03
N ILE A 159 -13.47 -5.89 -2.92
CA ILE A 159 -13.07 -6.82 -1.87
C ILE A 159 -13.91 -6.50 -0.62
N GLU A 160 -14.70 -7.44 -0.16
CA GLU A 160 -15.36 -7.35 1.14
C GLU A 160 -14.37 -7.73 2.25
N LEU A 161 -14.14 -6.81 3.21
CA LEU A 161 -13.13 -6.92 4.28
C LEU A 161 -13.73 -7.29 5.65
#